data_3761677e0a1487aba90c50d18d3d368d
#
_entry.id   3761677e0a1487aba90c50d18d3d368d
#
_cell.length_a   1.000
_cell.length_b   1.000
_cell.length_c   1.000
_cell.angle_alpha   90.00
_cell.angle_beta   90.00
_cell.angle_gamma   90.00
#
_symmetry.space_group_name_H-M   'P 1'
#
loop_
_entity.id
_entity.type
_entity.pdbx_description
1 polymer ?
#
loop_
_entity_poly.entity_id
_entity_poly.type
_entity_poly.pdbx_seq_one_letter_code
_entity_poly.pdbx_strand_id
1 'polypeptide(L)'
;MILDGNDPQAIAAAARAVRSGALLGLPTETVYGLAADASSDAAVAQIFAAKGRPSDHPLIVHVANAEGIAHFASQVPDFAQKLVDAFWPGPLTLILPRLPGVATAATGGQDSVGLRCPAHPVAHALLVACAAAGDSNEAGGPPVWGVAAPSANRFGRVSPTTAQHVQDEL
;
A
#
# COMPACT_ATOMS: atom_id res chain seq x y z
N MET A 1 -11.84 -1.33 14.54
CA MET A 1 -12.14 -2.79 14.52
C MET A 1 -10.90 -3.54 14.05
N ILE A 2 -10.47 -4.57 14.81
CA ILE A 2 -9.32 -5.43 14.45
C ILE A 2 -9.86 -6.69 13.74
N LEU A 3 -9.26 -7.04 12.61
CA LEU A 3 -9.57 -8.24 11.82
C LEU A 3 -8.48 -9.31 12.05
N ASP A 4 -8.86 -10.59 11.98
CA ASP A 4 -7.89 -11.69 11.99
C ASP A 4 -7.26 -11.85 10.60
N GLY A 5 -5.99 -11.52 10.47
CA GLY A 5 -5.23 -11.65 9.22
C GLY A 5 -5.00 -13.09 8.75
N ASN A 6 -5.31 -14.09 9.56
CA ASN A 6 -5.25 -15.50 9.18
C ASN A 6 -6.59 -16.02 8.63
N ASP A 7 -7.66 -15.24 8.75
CA ASP A 7 -8.97 -15.59 8.20
C ASP A 7 -9.11 -15.09 6.75
N PRO A 8 -9.25 -15.97 5.75
CA PRO A 8 -9.45 -15.58 4.36
C PRO A 8 -10.67 -14.69 4.13
N GLN A 9 -11.73 -14.83 4.93
CA GLN A 9 -12.93 -13.99 4.82
C GLN A 9 -12.64 -12.57 5.32
N ALA A 10 -11.83 -12.44 6.37
CA ALA A 10 -11.37 -11.14 6.86
C ALA A 10 -10.46 -10.44 5.84
N ILE A 11 -9.55 -11.17 5.19
CA ILE A 11 -8.71 -10.64 4.11
C ILE A 11 -9.59 -10.16 2.93
N ALA A 12 -10.58 -10.95 2.51
CA ALA A 12 -11.48 -10.56 1.43
C ALA A 12 -12.31 -9.31 1.79
N ALA A 13 -12.80 -9.23 3.03
CA ALA A 13 -13.51 -8.04 3.53
C ALA A 13 -12.60 -6.80 3.56
N ALA A 14 -11.36 -6.94 4.02
CA ALA A 14 -10.36 -5.88 4.02
C ALA A 14 -10.03 -5.40 2.60
N ALA A 15 -9.85 -6.31 1.65
CA ALA A 15 -9.61 -5.96 0.25
C ALA A 15 -10.79 -5.19 -0.38
N ARG A 16 -12.03 -5.59 -0.08
CA ARG A 16 -13.23 -4.83 -0.50
C ARG A 16 -13.24 -3.43 0.10
N ALA A 17 -12.91 -3.29 1.38
CA ALA A 17 -12.83 -1.98 2.03
C ALA A 17 -11.80 -1.07 1.36
N VAL A 18 -10.58 -1.57 1.08
CA VAL A 18 -9.54 -0.81 0.36
C VAL A 18 -10.03 -0.41 -1.03
N ARG A 19 -10.64 -1.33 -1.79
CA ARG A 19 -11.20 -1.02 -3.12
C ARG A 19 -12.33 0.02 -3.08
N SER A 20 -13.05 0.10 -1.98
CA SER A 20 -14.08 1.14 -1.78
C SER A 20 -13.52 2.48 -1.27
N GLY A 21 -12.19 2.60 -1.13
CA GLY A 21 -11.50 3.82 -0.71
C GLY A 21 -11.32 3.97 0.81
N ALA A 22 -11.55 2.91 1.59
CA ALA A 22 -11.33 2.95 3.04
C ALA A 22 -9.84 2.81 3.41
N LEU A 23 -9.49 3.32 4.59
CA LEU A 23 -8.18 3.09 5.21
C LEU A 23 -8.12 1.76 5.94
N LEU A 24 -6.96 1.15 5.95
CA LEU A 24 -6.70 -0.11 6.65
C LEU A 24 -5.34 -0.11 7.35
N GLY A 25 -5.28 -0.58 8.60
CA GLY A 25 -4.03 -0.91 9.27
C GLY A 25 -3.45 -2.21 8.70
N LEU A 26 -2.26 -2.18 8.11
CA LEU A 26 -1.61 -3.30 7.43
C LEU A 26 -0.33 -3.71 8.15
N PRO A 27 -0.22 -4.95 8.67
CA PRO A 27 1.04 -5.44 9.23
C PRO A 27 2.08 -5.65 8.13
N THR A 28 3.32 -5.28 8.41
CA THR A 28 4.47 -5.62 7.56
C THR A 28 5.58 -6.24 8.43
N GLU A 29 6.66 -6.72 7.80
CA GLU A 29 7.83 -7.24 8.52
C GLU A 29 8.63 -6.15 9.25
N THR A 30 8.26 -4.89 9.07
CA THR A 30 8.87 -3.74 9.77
C THR A 30 7.92 -3.19 10.84
N VAL A 31 6.91 -2.43 10.43
CA VAL A 31 5.91 -1.81 11.30
C VAL A 31 4.54 -1.87 10.63
N TYR A 32 3.46 -1.56 11.34
CA TYR A 32 2.16 -1.39 10.71
C TYR A 32 2.13 -0.16 9.80
N GLY A 33 1.59 -0.33 8.60
CA GLY A 33 1.28 0.75 7.66
C GLY A 33 -0.19 1.15 7.73
N LEU A 34 -0.49 2.42 7.42
CA LEU A 34 -1.84 2.89 7.15
C LEU A 34 -2.06 2.86 5.64
N ALA A 35 -2.78 1.84 5.19
CA ALA A 35 -2.93 1.51 3.77
C ALA A 35 -4.18 2.13 3.15
N ALA A 36 -4.06 2.61 1.93
CA ALA A 36 -5.15 3.03 1.05
C ALA A 36 -4.78 2.76 -0.42
N ASP A 37 -5.77 2.71 -1.30
CA ASP A 37 -5.54 2.62 -2.75
C ASP A 37 -4.62 3.76 -3.23
N ALA A 38 -3.44 3.39 -3.73
CA ALA A 38 -2.43 4.35 -4.18
C ALA A 38 -2.87 5.13 -5.44
N SER A 39 -3.81 4.60 -6.20
CA SER A 39 -4.33 5.21 -7.42
C SER A 39 -5.51 6.17 -7.15
N SER A 40 -6.05 6.16 -5.93
CA SER A 40 -7.15 7.04 -5.51
C SER A 40 -6.64 8.24 -4.72
N ASP A 41 -6.60 9.40 -5.34
CA ASP A 41 -6.19 10.64 -4.65
C ASP A 41 -7.08 10.93 -3.42
N ALA A 42 -8.36 10.61 -3.49
CA ALA A 42 -9.29 10.77 -2.36
C ALA A 42 -8.96 9.83 -1.18
N ALA A 43 -8.61 8.56 -1.46
CA ALA A 43 -8.21 7.61 -0.42
C ALA A 43 -6.85 8.00 0.19
N VAL A 44 -5.90 8.42 -0.64
CA VAL A 44 -4.59 8.91 -0.18
C VAL A 44 -4.73 10.17 0.68
N ALA A 45 -5.61 11.11 0.33
CA ALA A 45 -5.86 12.30 1.12
C ALA A 45 -6.34 11.96 2.56
N GLN A 46 -7.10 10.87 2.73
CA GLN A 46 -7.50 10.40 4.07
C GLN A 46 -6.29 9.95 4.90
N ILE A 47 -5.25 9.34 4.29
CA ILE A 47 -4.01 8.99 5.00
C ILE A 47 -3.36 10.26 5.59
N PHE A 48 -3.20 11.29 4.77
CA PHE A 48 -2.60 12.56 5.23
C PHE A 48 -3.42 13.20 6.33
N ALA A 49 -4.74 13.24 6.20
CA ALA A 49 -5.65 13.78 7.20
C ALA A 49 -5.58 13.00 8.53
N ALA A 50 -5.66 11.66 8.49
CA ALA A 50 -5.59 10.82 9.68
C ALA A 50 -4.27 10.96 10.43
N LYS A 51 -3.16 11.09 9.71
CA LYS A 51 -1.83 11.22 10.28
C LYS A 51 -1.45 12.64 10.69
N GLY A 52 -2.15 13.67 10.23
CA GLY A 52 -1.69 15.07 10.30
C GLY A 52 -0.37 15.30 9.56
N ARG A 53 -0.15 14.56 8.45
CA ARG A 53 1.09 14.60 7.66
C ARG A 53 0.95 15.59 6.50
N PRO A 54 1.99 16.38 6.17
CA PRO A 54 1.98 17.22 4.96
C PRO A 54 1.79 16.39 3.69
N SER A 55 0.92 16.86 2.79
CA SER A 55 0.53 16.12 1.57
C SER A 55 1.59 16.10 0.46
N ASP A 56 2.62 16.92 0.56
CA ASP A 56 3.79 16.94 -0.32
C ASP A 56 4.88 15.92 0.06
N HIS A 57 4.71 15.23 1.20
CA HIS A 57 5.60 14.17 1.60
C HIS A 57 5.23 12.84 0.92
N PRO A 58 6.07 12.29 0.04
CA PRO A 58 5.74 11.09 -0.71
C PRO A 58 5.56 9.88 0.20
N LEU A 59 4.69 8.97 -0.24
CA LEU A 59 4.39 7.70 0.40
C LEU A 59 4.95 6.55 -0.44
N ILE A 60 5.36 5.47 0.23
CA ILE A 60 5.78 4.24 -0.44
C ILE A 60 4.54 3.45 -0.85
N VAL A 61 4.51 3.02 -2.11
CA VAL A 61 3.46 2.15 -2.65
C VAL A 61 3.89 0.69 -2.51
N HIS A 62 3.03 -0.12 -1.90
CA HIS A 62 3.24 -1.54 -1.69
C HIS A 62 2.49 -2.33 -2.75
N VAL A 63 3.18 -3.28 -3.40
CA VAL A 63 2.65 -4.15 -4.46
C VAL A 63 2.75 -5.61 -4.07
N ALA A 64 1.89 -6.46 -4.66
CA ALA A 64 1.84 -7.89 -4.34
C ALA A 64 3.08 -8.66 -4.85
N ASN A 65 3.66 -8.22 -5.97
CA ASN A 65 4.78 -8.85 -6.64
C ASN A 65 5.45 -7.88 -7.63
N ALA A 66 6.50 -8.34 -8.33
CA ALA A 66 7.23 -7.55 -9.31
C ALA A 66 6.38 -7.07 -10.50
N GLU A 67 5.34 -7.81 -10.88
CA GLU A 67 4.43 -7.42 -11.98
C GLU A 67 3.67 -6.14 -11.64
N GLY A 68 3.43 -5.88 -10.35
CA GLY A 68 2.82 -4.64 -9.87
C GLY A 68 3.61 -3.38 -10.20
N ILE A 69 4.91 -3.47 -10.45
CA ILE A 69 5.77 -2.33 -10.79
C ILE A 69 5.25 -1.61 -12.05
N ALA A 70 4.84 -2.37 -13.07
CA ALA A 70 4.39 -1.83 -14.35
C ALA A 70 3.14 -0.94 -14.26
N HIS A 71 2.38 -1.02 -13.17
CA HIS A 71 1.22 -0.16 -12.94
C HIS A 71 1.59 1.23 -12.39
N PHE A 72 2.83 1.42 -11.94
CA PHE A 72 3.28 2.67 -11.27
C PHE A 72 4.54 3.27 -11.90
N ALA A 73 5.46 2.45 -12.37
CA ALA A 73 6.74 2.90 -12.92
C ALA A 73 6.76 2.84 -14.44
N SER A 74 7.34 3.88 -15.07
CA SER A 74 7.50 3.96 -16.53
C SER A 74 8.73 3.20 -17.05
N GLN A 75 9.70 2.95 -16.17
CA GLN A 75 10.94 2.25 -16.50
C GLN A 75 11.43 1.44 -15.30
N VAL A 76 12.01 0.26 -15.61
CA VAL A 76 12.73 -0.56 -14.64
C VAL A 76 14.14 -0.82 -15.20
N PRO A 77 15.16 -0.07 -14.78
CA PRO A 77 16.53 -0.31 -15.21
C PRO A 77 17.02 -1.71 -14.83
N ASP A 78 17.96 -2.27 -15.57
CA ASP A 78 18.49 -3.63 -15.34
C ASP A 78 19.01 -3.84 -13.91
N PHE A 79 19.66 -2.83 -13.33
CA PHE A 79 20.14 -2.93 -11.95
C PHE A 79 18.96 -3.01 -10.94
N ALA A 80 17.86 -2.31 -11.20
CA ALA A 80 16.68 -2.35 -10.35
C ALA A 80 15.99 -3.72 -10.45
N GLN A 81 15.91 -4.31 -11.65
CA GLN A 81 15.40 -5.66 -11.83
C GLN A 81 16.22 -6.69 -11.03
N LYS A 82 17.55 -6.58 -11.06
CA LYS A 82 18.43 -7.47 -10.26
C LYS A 82 18.20 -7.33 -8.76
N LEU A 83 17.91 -6.12 -8.28
CA LEU A 83 17.59 -5.87 -6.87
C LEU A 83 16.22 -6.46 -6.51
N VAL A 84 15.22 -6.34 -7.39
CA VAL A 84 13.91 -6.99 -7.20
C VAL A 84 14.09 -8.50 -7.11
N ASP A 85 14.79 -9.12 -8.05
CA ASP A 85 15.00 -10.57 -8.10
C ASP A 85 15.73 -11.10 -6.86
N ALA A 86 16.64 -10.29 -6.28
CA ALA A 86 17.43 -10.68 -5.11
C ALA A 86 16.74 -10.43 -3.76
N PHE A 87 15.90 -9.39 -3.64
CA PHE A 87 15.46 -8.87 -2.34
C PHE A 87 13.94 -8.74 -2.17
N TRP A 88 13.13 -8.95 -3.21
CA TRP A 88 11.68 -9.00 -3.08
C TRP A 88 11.18 -10.46 -3.01
N PRO A 89 10.19 -10.73 -2.15
CA PRO A 89 9.58 -9.84 -1.16
C PRO A 89 10.51 -9.51 0.00
N GLY A 90 10.42 -8.29 0.55
CA GLY A 90 11.25 -7.82 1.65
C GLY A 90 11.17 -6.31 1.90
N PRO A 91 12.05 -5.78 2.77
CA PRO A 91 11.99 -4.37 3.18
C PRO A 91 12.60 -3.40 2.16
N LEU A 92 13.15 -3.89 1.04
CA LEU A 92 13.74 -3.03 0.02
C LEU A 92 12.68 -2.18 -0.69
N THR A 93 12.86 -0.87 -0.67
CA THR A 93 12.10 0.09 -1.48
C THR A 93 12.95 0.56 -2.64
N LEU A 94 12.39 0.49 -3.85
CA LEU A 94 12.99 1.06 -5.06
C LEU A 94 12.31 2.38 -5.39
N ILE A 95 13.08 3.39 -5.75
CA ILE A 95 12.56 4.65 -6.27
C ILE A 95 12.78 4.65 -7.78
N LEU A 96 11.68 4.64 -8.53
CA LEU A 96 11.66 4.50 -9.98
C LEU A 96 10.93 5.70 -10.62
N PRO A 97 11.21 6.00 -11.90
CA PRO A 97 10.44 6.99 -12.65
C PRO A 97 8.95 6.60 -12.68
N ARG A 98 8.08 7.53 -12.28
CA ARG A 98 6.63 7.30 -12.19
C ARG A 98 5.96 7.41 -13.57
N LEU A 99 4.93 6.57 -13.79
CA LEU A 99 4.01 6.76 -14.91
C LEU A 99 3.25 8.09 -14.76
N PRO A 100 3.13 8.89 -15.82
CA PRO A 100 2.35 10.12 -15.79
C PRO A 100 0.88 9.87 -15.38
N GLY A 101 0.35 10.70 -14.48
CA GLY A 101 -1.05 10.63 -14.06
C GLY A 101 -1.40 9.50 -13.09
N VAL A 102 -0.44 8.66 -12.69
CA VAL A 102 -0.67 7.54 -11.76
C VAL A 102 -0.11 7.88 -10.38
N ALA A 103 -0.90 7.61 -9.31
CA ALA A 103 -0.47 7.78 -7.91
C ALA A 103 0.09 9.18 -7.58
N THR A 104 -0.48 10.22 -8.17
CA THR A 104 0.03 11.60 -8.06
C THR A 104 0.00 12.10 -6.62
N ALA A 105 -1.10 11.89 -5.90
CA ALA A 105 -1.20 12.27 -4.49
C ALA A 105 -0.26 11.42 -3.61
N ALA A 106 -0.16 10.11 -3.87
CA ALA A 106 0.72 9.22 -3.10
C ALA A 106 2.19 9.62 -3.23
N THR A 107 2.61 10.15 -4.36
CA THR A 107 4.00 10.57 -4.61
C THR A 107 4.27 12.04 -4.24
N GLY A 108 3.28 12.75 -3.66
CA GLY A 108 3.42 14.17 -3.36
C GLY A 108 3.67 15.02 -4.60
N GLY A 109 3.17 14.59 -5.77
CA GLY A 109 3.36 15.27 -7.06
C GLY A 109 4.74 15.05 -7.69
N GLN A 110 5.61 14.21 -7.13
CA GLN A 110 6.94 13.94 -7.69
C GLN A 110 6.88 13.05 -8.95
N ASP A 111 7.90 13.14 -9.80
CA ASP A 111 8.04 12.32 -11.02
C ASP A 111 8.61 10.92 -10.74
N SER A 112 8.81 10.58 -9.48
CA SER A 112 9.28 9.29 -9.01
C SER A 112 8.27 8.64 -8.06
N VAL A 113 8.32 7.30 -7.96
CA VAL A 113 7.51 6.50 -7.05
C VAL A 113 8.38 5.53 -6.28
N GLY A 114 8.20 5.46 -4.97
CA GLY A 114 8.80 4.43 -4.12
C GLY A 114 7.92 3.18 -4.13
N LEU A 115 8.48 2.04 -4.52
CA LEU A 115 7.80 0.75 -4.62
C LEU A 115 8.45 -0.29 -3.71
N ARG A 116 7.63 -1.08 -3.03
CA ARG A 116 8.06 -2.18 -2.16
C ARG A 116 7.11 -3.36 -2.29
N CYS A 117 7.65 -4.59 -2.23
CA CYS A 117 6.86 -5.81 -2.08
C CYS A 117 7.12 -6.38 -0.68
N PRO A 118 6.21 -6.21 0.30
CA PRO A 118 6.43 -6.65 1.67
C PRO A 118 6.41 -8.18 1.78
N ALA A 119 7.24 -8.72 2.70
CA ALA A 119 7.35 -10.17 2.92
C ALA A 119 6.32 -10.71 3.93
N HIS A 120 5.62 -9.85 4.68
CA HIS A 120 4.66 -10.30 5.69
C HIS A 120 3.48 -11.04 5.06
N PRO A 121 3.14 -12.29 5.49
CA PRO A 121 2.11 -13.11 4.84
C PRO A 121 0.73 -12.43 4.74
N VAL A 122 0.30 -11.73 5.78
CA VAL A 122 -0.98 -11.01 5.80
C VAL A 122 -0.97 -9.84 4.81
N ALA A 123 0.14 -9.09 4.73
CA ALA A 123 0.29 -8.02 3.75
C ALA A 123 0.22 -8.57 2.32
N HIS A 124 0.94 -9.66 2.05
CA HIS A 124 0.93 -10.30 0.74
C HIS A 124 -0.47 -10.79 0.36
N ALA A 125 -1.16 -11.52 1.26
CA ALA A 125 -2.51 -12.02 1.03
C ALA A 125 -3.50 -10.87 0.73
N LEU A 126 -3.41 -9.76 1.47
CA LEU A 126 -4.24 -8.59 1.22
C LEU A 126 -3.94 -7.97 -0.14
N LEU A 127 -2.66 -7.75 -0.49
CA LEU A 127 -2.27 -7.15 -1.76
C LEU A 127 -2.71 -8.00 -2.96
N VAL A 128 -2.58 -9.33 -2.86
CA VAL A 128 -3.10 -10.26 -3.87
C VAL A 128 -4.63 -10.15 -4.00
N ALA A 129 -5.34 -10.12 -2.87
CA ALA A 129 -6.80 -9.97 -2.87
C ALA A 129 -7.27 -8.61 -3.42
N CYS A 130 -6.50 -7.53 -3.19
CA CYS A 130 -6.78 -6.21 -3.75
C CYS A 130 -6.59 -6.17 -5.27
N ALA A 131 -5.56 -6.85 -5.79
CA ALA A 131 -5.24 -6.90 -7.21
C ALA A 131 -6.15 -7.88 -7.99
N ALA A 132 -6.79 -8.84 -7.33
CA ALA A 132 -7.72 -9.73 -7.97
C ALA A 132 -8.93 -8.95 -8.51
N ALA A 133 -9.32 -9.24 -9.77
CA ALA A 133 -10.58 -8.72 -10.31
C ALA A 133 -11.74 -9.23 -9.45
N GLY A 134 -12.53 -8.33 -8.90
CA GLY A 134 -13.79 -8.71 -8.30
C GLY A 134 -14.69 -9.34 -9.37
N ASP A 135 -15.41 -10.41 -9.04
CA ASP A 135 -16.47 -10.90 -9.92
C ASP A 135 -17.42 -9.74 -10.24
N SER A 136 -17.74 -9.59 -11.52
CA SER A 136 -18.52 -8.46 -12.05
C SER A 136 -19.92 -8.31 -11.42
N ASN A 137 -20.31 -9.21 -10.53
CA ASN A 137 -21.59 -9.23 -9.80
C ASN A 137 -21.43 -8.96 -8.27
N GLU A 138 -20.23 -8.85 -7.74
CA GLU A 138 -20.02 -8.46 -6.35
C GLU A 138 -19.57 -7.01 -6.26
N ALA A 139 -20.12 -6.24 -5.31
CA ALA A 139 -19.80 -4.85 -5.01
C ALA A 139 -18.36 -4.70 -4.51
N GLY A 140 -17.37 -4.79 -5.41
CA GLY A 140 -15.96 -4.88 -5.08
C GLY A 140 -15.06 -3.82 -5.68
N GLY A 141 -15.57 -2.99 -6.58
CA GLY A 141 -14.75 -1.97 -7.27
C GLY A 141 -13.67 -2.55 -8.21
N PRO A 142 -12.93 -1.69 -8.92
CA PRO A 142 -11.85 -2.10 -9.79
C PRO A 142 -10.67 -2.68 -9.00
N PRO A 143 -9.78 -3.46 -9.65
CA PRO A 143 -8.55 -3.95 -9.02
C PRO A 143 -7.69 -2.82 -8.48
N VAL A 144 -7.13 -3.00 -7.28
CA VAL A 144 -6.14 -2.11 -6.68
C VAL A 144 -4.77 -2.76 -6.77
N TRP A 145 -3.92 -2.26 -7.65
CA TRP A 145 -2.61 -2.84 -7.97
C TRP A 145 -1.53 -2.52 -6.94
N GLY A 146 -1.75 -1.51 -6.11
CA GLY A 146 -0.86 -1.15 -5.02
C GLY A 146 -1.52 -0.24 -4.01
N VAL A 147 -1.06 -0.31 -2.77
CA VAL A 147 -1.54 0.55 -1.69
C VAL A 147 -0.43 1.49 -1.23
N ALA A 148 -0.76 2.75 -1.05
CA ALA A 148 0.10 3.67 -0.32
C ALA A 148 0.02 3.31 1.16
N ALA A 149 1.15 3.04 1.82
CA ALA A 149 1.15 2.60 3.21
C ALA A 149 2.35 3.17 4.00
N PRO A 150 2.29 4.44 4.41
CA PRO A 150 3.22 4.96 5.41
C PRO A 150 2.98 4.27 6.75
N SER A 151 3.93 4.37 7.69
CA SER A 151 3.72 3.87 9.06
C SER A 151 2.43 4.43 9.67
N ALA A 152 1.69 3.59 10.40
CA ALA A 152 0.33 3.90 10.90
C ALA A 152 0.32 4.72 12.20
N ASN A 153 1.30 5.61 12.41
CA ASN A 153 1.36 6.58 13.51
C ASN A 153 0.95 7.98 13.04
N ARG A 154 0.51 8.81 13.95
CA ARG A 154 0.42 10.26 13.71
C ARG A 154 1.79 10.82 13.38
N PHE A 155 1.83 11.88 12.57
CA PHE A 155 3.10 12.47 12.12
C PHE A 155 4.00 12.87 13.30
N GLY A 156 5.25 12.44 13.26
CA GLY A 156 6.25 12.70 14.30
C GLY A 156 6.20 11.77 15.51
N ARG A 157 5.28 10.80 15.56
CA ARG A 157 5.19 9.81 16.64
C ARG A 157 5.86 8.50 16.28
N VAL A 158 5.99 7.61 17.29
CA VAL A 158 6.58 6.27 17.14
C VAL A 158 5.67 5.37 16.30
N SER A 159 6.28 4.57 15.43
CA SER A 159 5.56 3.66 14.54
C SER A 159 4.93 2.48 15.30
N PRO A 160 3.67 2.10 15.01
CA PRO A 160 2.98 1.02 15.69
C PRO A 160 3.50 -0.36 15.24
N THR A 161 3.56 -1.28 16.19
CA THR A 161 4.02 -2.67 15.97
C THR A 161 2.94 -3.71 16.21
N THR A 162 1.74 -3.28 16.65
CA THR A 162 0.56 -4.15 16.84
C THR A 162 -0.69 -3.48 16.26
N ALA A 163 -1.71 -4.29 15.94
CA ALA A 163 -3.00 -3.78 15.47
C ALA A 163 -3.67 -2.88 16.54
N GLN A 164 -3.51 -3.22 17.83
CA GLN A 164 -4.05 -2.41 18.93
C GLN A 164 -3.40 -1.02 18.96
N HIS A 165 -2.06 -0.93 18.78
CA HIS A 165 -1.38 0.37 18.71
C HIS A 165 -1.92 1.24 17.55
N VAL A 166 -2.26 0.64 16.40
CA VAL A 166 -2.87 1.38 15.29
C VAL A 166 -4.24 1.91 15.67
N GLN A 167 -5.08 1.07 16.28
CA GLN A 167 -6.44 1.44 16.70
C GLN A 167 -6.45 2.53 17.77
N ASP A 168 -5.46 2.53 18.68
CA ASP A 168 -5.35 3.52 19.74
C ASP A 168 -4.78 4.87 19.25
N GLU A 169 -4.01 4.83 18.16
CA GLU A 169 -3.32 6.02 17.63
C GLU A 169 -4.16 6.78 16.60
N LEU A 170 -4.96 6.07 15.79
CA LEU A 170 -5.75 6.58 14.67
C LEU A 170 -7.23 6.23 14.79
#